data_96d5c6300da44d938050e62ae2e746bc
#
_entry.id   96d5c6300da44d938050e62ae2e746bc
#
_cell.length_a   1.000
_cell.length_b   1.000
_cell.length_c   1.000
_cell.angle_alpha   90.00
_cell.angle_beta   90.00
_cell.angle_gamma   90.00
#
_symmetry.space_group_name_H-M   'P 1'
#
loop_
_entity.id
_entity.type
_entity.pdbx_description
1 polymer ?
#
loop_
_entity_poly.entity_id
_entity_poly.type
_entity_poly.pdbx_seq_one_letter_code
_entity_poly.pdbx_strand_id
1 'polypeptide(L)'
;MSAALRDTLLRLLSLLDTPADIPVLGPLVERELLYRLLQGPQGRLLRQIAQPDGALGSIRRAVAWIRDNYSARLRIEALCDASGMSRASLHRHFKSMTGLSPIQYQKQLRLQEARQLLLAGEHRASDVAFAVGYESASQFSREYLRQFGASPARNVREIRQAIGEPFLNTTASTSPPTEPSATSMQSAITDTLA
;
A
#
# COMPACT_ATOMS: atom_id res chain seq x y z
N MET A 1 -5.96 -25.46 -13.97
CA MET A 1 -4.81 -25.15 -13.08
C MET A 1 -4.18 -26.46 -12.68
N SER A 2 -2.86 -26.66 -12.85
CA SER A 2 -2.20 -27.93 -12.46
C SER A 2 -2.18 -28.09 -10.93
N ALA A 3 -2.19 -29.35 -10.45
CA ALA A 3 -2.09 -29.62 -9.00
C ALA A 3 -0.83 -28.98 -8.39
N ALA A 4 0.29 -29.09 -9.10
CA ALA A 4 1.56 -28.51 -8.67
C ALA A 4 1.54 -26.96 -8.55
N LEU A 5 0.83 -26.25 -9.44
CA LEU A 5 0.69 -24.81 -9.36
C LEU A 5 -0.16 -24.39 -8.16
N ARG A 6 -1.23 -25.15 -7.89
CA ARG A 6 -2.08 -24.93 -6.71
C ARG A 6 -1.31 -25.14 -5.41
N ASP A 7 -0.52 -26.21 -5.33
CA ASP A 7 0.31 -26.51 -4.17
C ASP A 7 1.34 -25.40 -3.89
N THR A 8 2.04 -24.91 -4.92
CA THR A 8 2.97 -23.80 -4.78
C THR A 8 2.27 -22.51 -4.31
N LEU A 9 1.05 -22.26 -4.80
CA LEU A 9 0.26 -21.10 -4.37
C LEU A 9 -0.15 -21.20 -2.89
N LEU A 10 -0.58 -22.39 -2.46
CA LEU A 10 -0.93 -22.64 -1.05
C LEU A 10 0.30 -22.46 -0.13
N ARG A 11 1.48 -22.94 -0.56
CA ARG A 11 2.73 -22.71 0.19
C ARG A 11 3.08 -21.23 0.28
N LEU A 12 2.87 -20.46 -0.79
CA LEU A 12 3.09 -19.01 -0.75
C LEU A 12 2.15 -18.33 0.26
N LEU A 13 0.89 -18.75 0.30
CA LEU A 13 -0.09 -18.22 1.25
C LEU A 13 0.23 -18.65 2.69
N SER A 14 0.70 -19.88 2.92
CA SER A 14 1.05 -20.33 4.27
C SER A 14 2.25 -19.58 4.89
N LEU A 15 3.08 -18.91 4.10
CA LEU A 15 4.12 -18.04 4.64
C LEU A 15 3.57 -16.83 5.41
N LEU A 16 2.30 -16.48 5.21
CA LEU A 16 1.64 -15.42 5.99
C LEU A 16 1.46 -15.85 7.47
N ASP A 17 1.40 -17.15 7.74
CA ASP A 17 1.32 -17.69 9.10
C ASP A 17 2.68 -17.68 9.81
N THR A 18 3.78 -17.58 9.05
CA THR A 18 5.17 -17.53 9.55
C THR A 18 5.94 -16.35 8.95
N PRO A 19 5.64 -15.10 9.32
CA PRO A 19 6.23 -13.90 8.71
C PRO A 19 7.77 -13.84 8.77
N ALA A 20 8.38 -14.47 9.76
CA ALA A 20 9.83 -14.55 9.90
C ALA A 20 10.52 -15.31 8.76
N ASP A 21 9.82 -16.23 8.12
CA ASP A 21 10.35 -17.05 7.01
C ASP A 21 10.20 -16.36 5.64
N ILE A 22 9.36 -15.34 5.53
CA ILE A 22 9.09 -14.65 4.26
C ILE A 22 10.37 -14.14 3.58
N PRO A 23 11.33 -13.51 4.27
CA PRO A 23 12.54 -13.00 3.61
C PRO A 23 13.38 -14.10 2.92
N VAL A 24 13.33 -15.32 3.44
CA VAL A 24 14.12 -16.46 2.92
C VAL A 24 13.30 -17.31 1.97
N LEU A 25 12.13 -17.78 2.38
CA LEU A 25 11.32 -18.71 1.61
C LEU A 25 10.46 -18.03 0.54
N GLY A 26 10.02 -16.78 0.77
CA GLY A 26 9.19 -16.03 -0.17
C GLY A 26 9.80 -15.98 -1.59
N PRO A 27 11.05 -15.53 -1.78
CA PRO A 27 11.69 -15.49 -3.09
C PRO A 27 11.83 -16.85 -3.77
N LEU A 28 12.00 -17.92 -2.98
CA LEU A 28 12.13 -19.29 -3.52
C LEU A 28 10.80 -19.81 -4.04
N VAL A 29 9.73 -19.64 -3.27
CA VAL A 29 8.38 -20.07 -3.64
C VAL A 29 7.84 -19.23 -4.80
N GLU A 30 8.13 -17.91 -4.82
CA GLU A 30 7.79 -17.04 -5.94
C GLU A 30 8.48 -17.50 -7.23
N ARG A 31 9.77 -17.83 -7.17
CA ARG A 31 10.53 -18.34 -8.33
C ARG A 31 9.96 -19.66 -8.83
N GLU A 32 9.60 -20.56 -7.94
CA GLU A 32 8.93 -21.81 -8.30
C GLU A 32 7.58 -21.56 -8.97
N LEU A 33 6.77 -20.64 -8.42
CA LEU A 33 5.48 -20.25 -8.96
C LEU A 33 5.62 -19.73 -10.40
N LEU A 34 6.54 -18.79 -10.61
CA LEU A 34 6.86 -18.24 -11.94
C LEU A 34 7.32 -19.33 -12.92
N TYR A 35 8.20 -20.22 -12.48
CA TYR A 35 8.66 -21.35 -13.29
C TYR A 35 7.49 -22.23 -13.74
N ARG A 36 6.60 -22.61 -12.82
CA ARG A 36 5.43 -23.45 -13.12
C ARG A 36 4.43 -22.78 -14.05
N LEU A 37 4.22 -21.45 -13.87
CA LEU A 37 3.39 -20.64 -14.77
C LEU A 37 3.97 -20.62 -16.20
N LEU A 38 5.29 -20.46 -16.32
CA LEU A 38 5.97 -20.46 -17.62
C LEU A 38 5.97 -21.83 -18.32
N GLN A 39 5.90 -22.92 -17.57
CA GLN A 39 5.77 -24.28 -18.13
C GLN A 39 4.29 -24.66 -18.42
N GLY A 40 3.34 -23.89 -17.92
CA GLY A 40 1.92 -24.14 -18.13
C GLY A 40 1.45 -23.81 -19.57
N PRO A 41 0.16 -24.09 -19.87
CA PRO A 41 -0.42 -23.87 -21.20
C PRO A 41 -0.28 -22.44 -21.72
N GLN A 42 -0.24 -21.47 -20.81
CA GLN A 42 -0.11 -20.04 -21.12
C GLN A 42 1.36 -19.53 -21.06
N GLY A 43 2.32 -20.40 -20.80
CA GLY A 43 3.73 -20.05 -20.63
C GLY A 43 4.34 -19.39 -21.87
N ARG A 44 3.89 -19.76 -23.08
CA ARG A 44 4.31 -19.12 -24.32
C ARG A 44 3.89 -17.66 -24.36
N LEU A 45 2.64 -17.36 -23.98
CA LEU A 45 2.12 -16.00 -23.92
C LEU A 45 2.85 -15.19 -22.84
N LEU A 46 3.05 -15.76 -21.66
CA LEU A 46 3.76 -15.11 -20.56
C LEU A 46 5.22 -14.78 -20.95
N ARG A 47 5.93 -15.69 -21.62
CA ARG A 47 7.29 -15.40 -22.13
C ARG A 47 7.28 -14.28 -23.15
N GLN A 48 6.31 -14.25 -24.05
CA GLN A 48 6.18 -13.19 -25.05
C GLN A 48 5.90 -11.82 -24.39
N ILE A 49 5.07 -11.79 -23.34
CA ILE A 49 4.77 -10.60 -22.55
C ILE A 49 6.02 -10.15 -21.75
N ALA A 50 6.81 -11.09 -21.25
CA ALA A 50 7.99 -10.82 -20.41
C ALA A 50 9.25 -10.45 -21.21
N GLN A 51 9.21 -10.43 -22.56
CA GLN A 51 10.36 -10.03 -23.37
C GLN A 51 10.79 -8.59 -23.02
N PRO A 52 12.08 -8.36 -22.67
CA PRO A 52 12.59 -7.04 -22.29
C PRO A 52 12.41 -5.98 -23.38
N ASP A 53 12.51 -6.41 -24.64
CA ASP A 53 12.41 -5.54 -25.84
C ASP A 53 10.99 -5.40 -26.35
N GLY A 54 10.02 -6.03 -25.71
CA GLY A 54 8.61 -5.90 -26.04
C GLY A 54 7.99 -4.60 -25.49
N ALA A 55 6.80 -4.25 -25.98
CA ALA A 55 6.07 -3.07 -25.52
C ALA A 55 5.89 -3.01 -24.00
N LEU A 56 5.71 -4.16 -23.33
CA LEU A 56 5.61 -4.25 -21.88
C LEU A 56 6.92 -3.86 -21.20
N GLY A 57 8.07 -4.37 -21.66
CA GLY A 57 9.38 -4.00 -21.14
C GLY A 57 9.64 -2.51 -21.23
N SER A 58 9.34 -1.93 -22.39
CA SER A 58 9.42 -0.48 -22.61
C SER A 58 8.52 0.32 -21.68
N ILE A 59 7.29 -0.09 -21.49
CA ILE A 59 6.37 0.59 -20.55
C ILE A 59 6.82 0.42 -19.09
N ARG A 60 7.36 -0.73 -18.71
CA ARG A 60 7.96 -0.91 -17.37
C ARG A 60 9.11 0.08 -17.14
N ARG A 61 10.01 0.29 -18.13
CA ARG A 61 11.07 1.31 -18.03
C ARG A 61 10.48 2.71 -17.90
N ALA A 62 9.44 3.05 -18.67
CA ALA A 62 8.74 4.32 -18.55
C ALA A 62 8.13 4.53 -17.16
N VAL A 63 7.47 3.51 -16.61
CA VAL A 63 6.88 3.55 -15.26
C VAL A 63 7.96 3.72 -14.19
N ALA A 64 9.07 2.97 -14.28
CA ALA A 64 10.21 3.11 -13.36
C ALA A 64 10.77 4.54 -13.41
N TRP A 65 11.01 5.08 -14.61
CA TRP A 65 11.48 6.44 -14.78
C TRP A 65 10.54 7.48 -14.14
N ILE A 66 9.21 7.34 -14.32
CA ILE A 66 8.24 8.24 -13.67
C ILE A 66 8.31 8.12 -12.15
N ARG A 67 8.48 6.92 -11.60
CA ARG A 67 8.62 6.69 -10.16
C ARG A 67 9.85 7.37 -9.57
N ASP A 68 10.98 7.26 -10.25
CA ASP A 68 12.24 7.84 -9.82
C ASP A 68 12.26 9.38 -9.96
N ASN A 69 11.39 9.93 -10.85
CA ASN A 69 11.33 11.35 -11.18
C ASN A 69 9.95 11.99 -10.95
N TYR A 70 9.14 11.43 -10.04
CA TYR A 70 7.74 11.85 -9.92
C TYR A 70 7.57 13.31 -9.48
N SER A 71 8.47 13.85 -8.66
CA SER A 71 8.41 15.22 -8.18
C SER A 71 8.86 16.25 -9.24
N ALA A 72 9.64 15.85 -10.23
CA ALA A 72 10.12 16.72 -11.29
C ALA A 72 9.05 16.92 -12.39
N ARG A 73 9.21 17.98 -13.18
CA ARG A 73 8.34 18.19 -14.36
C ARG A 73 8.54 17.08 -15.39
N LEU A 74 7.47 16.39 -15.75
CA LEU A 74 7.50 15.32 -16.74
C LEU A 74 7.80 15.90 -18.14
N ARG A 75 8.88 15.41 -18.74
CA ARG A 75 9.24 15.67 -20.14
C ARG A 75 9.00 14.39 -20.94
N ILE A 76 8.12 14.47 -21.91
CA ILE A 76 7.76 13.28 -22.72
C ILE A 76 8.95 12.76 -23.52
N GLU A 77 9.84 13.63 -23.95
CA GLU A 77 11.07 13.28 -24.67
C GLU A 77 11.96 12.38 -23.79
N ALA A 78 12.22 12.78 -22.53
CA ALA A 78 12.99 11.97 -21.60
C ALA A 78 12.35 10.60 -21.33
N LEU A 79 11.02 10.55 -21.32
CA LEU A 79 10.30 9.30 -21.15
C LEU A 79 10.39 8.40 -22.40
N CYS A 80 10.38 8.99 -23.60
CA CYS A 80 10.64 8.29 -24.85
C CYS A 80 12.05 7.66 -24.85
N ASP A 81 13.05 8.45 -24.45
CA ASP A 81 14.45 7.99 -24.37
C ASP A 81 14.59 6.83 -23.36
N ALA A 82 14.04 6.98 -22.15
CA ALA A 82 14.08 5.94 -21.12
C ALA A 82 13.36 4.65 -21.53
N SER A 83 12.28 4.75 -22.28
CA SER A 83 11.48 3.59 -22.73
C SER A 83 11.96 2.96 -24.04
N GLY A 84 12.74 3.71 -24.85
CA GLY A 84 13.10 3.31 -26.21
C GLY A 84 11.90 3.34 -27.18
N MET A 85 10.90 4.19 -26.91
CA MET A 85 9.67 4.27 -27.71
C MET A 85 9.51 5.65 -28.38
N SER A 86 8.91 5.66 -29.56
CA SER A 86 8.42 6.91 -30.14
C SER A 86 7.26 7.47 -29.30
N ARG A 87 7.05 8.79 -29.35
CA ARG A 87 5.96 9.48 -28.63
C ARG A 87 4.58 8.86 -28.87
N ALA A 88 4.25 8.53 -30.10
CA ALA A 88 2.96 7.93 -30.46
C ALA A 88 2.81 6.51 -29.88
N SER A 89 3.85 5.68 -29.97
CA SER A 89 3.89 4.34 -29.38
C SER A 89 3.80 4.39 -27.86
N LEU A 90 4.55 5.28 -27.22
CA LEU A 90 4.52 5.47 -25.77
C LEU A 90 3.11 5.79 -25.29
N HIS A 91 2.46 6.82 -25.83
CA HIS A 91 1.12 7.19 -25.39
C HIS A 91 0.09 6.07 -25.59
N ARG A 92 0.12 5.39 -26.73
CA ARG A 92 -0.81 4.29 -27.04
C ARG A 92 -0.63 3.12 -26.08
N HIS A 93 0.61 2.63 -25.93
CA HIS A 93 0.89 1.46 -25.10
C HIS A 93 0.80 1.78 -23.60
N PHE A 94 1.23 2.96 -23.17
CA PHE A 94 1.13 3.38 -21.80
C PHE A 94 -0.35 3.41 -21.34
N LYS A 95 -1.22 4.07 -22.13
CA LYS A 95 -2.66 4.10 -21.84
C LYS A 95 -3.31 2.72 -21.90
N SER A 96 -2.94 1.89 -22.89
CA SER A 96 -3.48 0.52 -23.01
C SER A 96 -3.12 -0.36 -21.80
N MET A 97 -1.92 -0.20 -21.22
CA MET A 97 -1.43 -1.06 -20.14
C MET A 97 -1.75 -0.52 -18.75
N THR A 98 -1.81 0.81 -18.57
CA THR A 98 -2.02 1.43 -17.25
C THR A 98 -3.42 2.03 -17.09
N GLY A 99 -4.19 2.17 -18.16
CA GLY A 99 -5.46 2.89 -18.18
C GLY A 99 -5.30 4.42 -18.19
N LEU A 100 -4.08 4.94 -18.05
CA LEU A 100 -3.79 6.37 -17.85
C LEU A 100 -2.80 6.90 -18.89
N SER A 101 -2.82 8.21 -19.12
CA SER A 101 -1.69 8.85 -19.78
C SER A 101 -0.49 8.97 -18.84
N PRO A 102 0.76 9.13 -19.34
CA PRO A 102 1.94 9.31 -18.50
C PRO A 102 1.80 10.45 -17.48
N ILE A 103 1.22 11.58 -17.88
CA ILE A 103 0.97 12.74 -17.01
C ILE A 103 -0.06 12.43 -15.92
N GLN A 104 -1.14 11.73 -16.26
CA GLN A 104 -2.14 11.29 -15.27
C GLN A 104 -1.55 10.29 -14.28
N TYR A 105 -0.71 9.38 -14.76
CA TYR A 105 -0.01 8.42 -13.91
C TYR A 105 0.92 9.14 -12.92
N GLN A 106 1.75 10.09 -13.38
CA GLN A 106 2.60 10.90 -12.50
C GLN A 106 1.78 11.65 -11.45
N LYS A 107 0.66 12.26 -11.84
CA LYS A 107 -0.23 12.96 -10.90
C LYS A 107 -0.79 12.04 -9.83
N GLN A 108 -1.25 10.84 -10.20
CA GLN A 108 -1.70 9.86 -9.22
C GLN A 108 -0.59 9.45 -8.26
N LEU A 109 0.60 9.20 -8.77
CA LEU A 109 1.76 8.85 -7.96
C LEU A 109 2.10 9.97 -6.97
N ARG A 110 2.16 11.23 -7.40
CA ARG A 110 2.37 12.38 -6.52
C ARG A 110 1.35 12.46 -5.39
N LEU A 111 0.07 12.20 -5.68
CA LEU A 111 -0.98 12.23 -4.66
C LEU A 111 -0.87 11.05 -3.69
N GLN A 112 -0.46 9.87 -4.15
CA GLN A 112 -0.22 8.71 -3.29
C GLN A 112 0.99 8.95 -2.37
N GLU A 113 2.10 9.44 -2.90
CA GLU A 113 3.29 9.79 -2.12
C GLU A 113 2.98 10.90 -1.10
N ALA A 114 2.23 11.93 -1.52
CA ALA A 114 1.78 12.97 -0.60
C ALA A 114 0.95 12.40 0.56
N ARG A 115 0.05 11.45 0.28
CA ARG A 115 -0.74 10.79 1.31
C ARG A 115 0.13 10.00 2.29
N GLN A 116 1.14 9.29 1.81
CA GLN A 116 2.09 8.57 2.66
C GLN A 116 2.89 9.54 3.55
N LEU A 117 3.44 10.62 2.98
CA LEU A 117 4.17 11.66 3.71
C LEU A 117 3.31 12.31 4.80
N LEU A 118 2.04 12.61 4.49
CA LEU A 118 1.10 13.18 5.46
C LEU A 118 0.73 12.20 6.58
N LEU A 119 0.70 10.90 6.31
CA LEU A 119 0.44 9.87 7.31
C LEU A 119 1.65 9.60 8.20
N ALA A 120 2.85 9.65 7.63
CA ALA A 120 4.10 9.36 8.33
C ALA A 120 4.55 10.46 9.30
N GLY A 121 4.11 11.72 9.13
CA GLY A 121 4.58 12.82 9.94
C GLY A 121 3.57 13.96 10.11
N GLU A 122 3.93 14.94 10.95
CA GLU A 122 3.16 16.19 11.16
C GLU A 122 3.58 17.27 10.15
N HIS A 123 3.53 16.94 8.87
CA HIS A 123 3.86 17.89 7.81
C HIS A 123 2.65 18.73 7.44
N ARG A 124 2.87 20.01 7.15
CA ARG A 124 1.83 20.86 6.57
C ARG A 124 1.51 20.39 5.15
N ALA A 125 0.25 20.38 4.80
CA ALA A 125 -0.17 19.97 3.46
C ALA A 125 0.45 20.82 2.33
N SER A 126 0.75 22.11 2.61
CA SER A 126 1.48 22.99 1.68
C SER A 126 2.90 22.50 1.39
N ASP A 127 3.62 22.09 2.43
CA ASP A 127 5.02 21.69 2.31
C ASP A 127 5.13 20.33 1.56
N VAL A 128 4.22 19.43 1.90
CA VAL A 128 4.08 18.16 1.16
C VAL A 128 3.72 18.40 -0.30
N ALA A 129 2.82 19.36 -0.60
CA ALA A 129 2.47 19.69 -1.98
C ALA A 129 3.71 20.06 -2.81
N PHE A 130 4.56 20.92 -2.28
CA PHE A 130 5.81 21.31 -2.96
C PHE A 130 6.81 20.16 -3.04
N ALA A 131 6.96 19.37 -1.96
CA ALA A 131 7.85 18.21 -1.93
C ALA A 131 7.52 17.18 -3.00
N VAL A 132 6.23 16.94 -3.27
CA VAL A 132 5.81 16.01 -4.33
C VAL A 132 5.71 16.64 -5.72
N GLY A 133 6.13 17.91 -5.88
CA GLY A 133 6.29 18.59 -7.16
C GLY A 133 5.08 19.37 -7.67
N TYR A 134 4.15 19.78 -6.79
CA TYR A 134 3.14 20.77 -7.15
C TYR A 134 3.71 22.18 -7.04
N GLU A 135 3.35 23.04 -7.99
CA GLU A 135 3.73 24.46 -7.98
C GLU A 135 2.75 25.31 -7.14
N SER A 136 1.61 24.74 -6.76
CA SER A 136 0.56 25.44 -6.00
C SER A 136 -0.13 24.49 -5.01
N ALA A 137 -0.11 24.88 -3.74
CA ALA A 137 -0.84 24.17 -2.67
C ALA A 137 -2.37 24.14 -2.91
N SER A 138 -2.92 25.16 -3.56
CA SER A 138 -4.34 25.22 -3.92
C SER A 138 -4.67 24.21 -5.02
N GLN A 139 -3.81 24.05 -6.02
CA GLN A 139 -3.97 23.02 -7.05
C GLN A 139 -3.89 21.62 -6.44
N PHE A 140 -2.88 21.38 -5.62
CA PHE A 140 -2.71 20.14 -4.87
C PHE A 140 -3.97 19.78 -4.08
N SER A 141 -4.50 20.69 -3.27
CA SER A 141 -5.68 20.44 -2.42
C SER A 141 -6.92 20.07 -3.24
N ARG A 142 -7.14 20.72 -4.38
CA ARG A 142 -8.26 20.40 -5.28
C ARG A 142 -8.08 19.03 -5.94
N GLU A 143 -6.88 18.70 -6.41
CA GLU A 143 -6.60 17.40 -7.04
C GLU A 143 -6.64 16.27 -6.00
N TYR A 144 -6.14 16.51 -4.79
CA TYR A 144 -6.20 15.58 -3.66
C TYR A 144 -7.66 15.27 -3.26
N LEU A 145 -8.49 16.31 -3.09
CA LEU A 145 -9.92 16.15 -2.78
C LEU A 145 -10.63 15.32 -3.86
N ARG A 146 -10.34 15.59 -5.14
CA ARG A 146 -10.93 14.83 -6.25
C ARG A 146 -10.49 13.37 -6.24
N GLN A 147 -9.24 13.07 -5.86
CA GLN A 147 -8.68 11.72 -5.86
C GLN A 147 -9.15 10.89 -4.67
N PHE A 148 -9.24 11.49 -3.48
CA PHE A 148 -9.47 10.77 -2.23
C PHE A 148 -10.82 11.10 -1.57
N GLY A 149 -11.62 11.99 -2.13
CA GLY A 149 -12.94 12.36 -1.61
C GLY A 149 -12.92 13.27 -0.37
N ALA A 150 -11.74 13.59 0.17
CA ALA A 150 -11.58 14.44 1.34
C ALA A 150 -10.35 15.35 1.19
N SER A 151 -10.33 16.48 1.94
CA SER A 151 -9.15 17.33 1.99
C SER A 151 -7.98 16.59 2.65
N PRO A 152 -6.71 16.98 2.37
CA PRO A 152 -5.52 16.30 2.94
C PRO A 152 -5.60 16.13 4.46
N ALA A 153 -5.92 17.19 5.19
CA ALA A 153 -5.98 17.16 6.66
C ALA A 153 -7.12 16.25 7.19
N ARG A 154 -8.28 16.28 6.52
CA ARG A 154 -9.42 15.44 6.89
C ARG A 154 -9.13 13.97 6.61
N ASN A 155 -8.61 13.66 5.43
CA ASN A 155 -8.30 12.28 5.03
C ASN A 155 -7.28 11.63 5.97
N VAL A 156 -6.21 12.35 6.34
CA VAL A 156 -5.21 11.87 7.30
C VAL A 156 -5.81 11.59 8.68
N ARG A 157 -6.68 12.50 9.16
CA ARG A 157 -7.38 12.31 10.44
C ARG A 157 -8.25 11.07 10.43
N GLU A 158 -9.08 10.89 9.41
CA GLU A 158 -9.97 9.74 9.24
C GLU A 158 -9.18 8.42 9.22
N ILE A 159 -8.06 8.38 8.49
CA ILE A 159 -7.23 7.18 8.41
C ILE A 159 -6.54 6.89 9.74
N ARG A 160 -5.97 7.91 10.42
CA ARG A 160 -5.34 7.71 11.73
C ARG A 160 -6.33 7.21 12.77
N GLN A 161 -7.57 7.71 12.75
CA GLN A 161 -8.63 7.21 13.61
C GLN A 161 -8.97 5.75 13.29
N ALA A 162 -9.14 5.39 12.02
CA ALA A 162 -9.45 4.02 11.61
C ALA A 162 -8.33 3.01 11.97
N ILE A 163 -7.06 3.43 11.95
CA ILE A 163 -5.93 2.57 12.35
C ILE A 163 -5.80 2.48 13.89
N GLY A 164 -6.19 3.54 14.62
CA GLY A 164 -6.12 3.59 16.09
C GLY A 164 -7.25 2.86 16.80
N GLU A 165 -8.39 2.63 16.20
CA GLU A 165 -9.58 2.02 16.82
C GLU A 165 -9.58 0.47 16.94
N PRO A 166 -8.84 -0.35 16.17
CA PRO A 166 -9.00 -1.80 16.22
C PRO A 166 -8.54 -2.45 17.54
N PHE A 167 -7.81 -1.78 18.42
CA PHE A 167 -7.18 -2.40 19.57
C PHE A 167 -7.62 -1.86 20.94
N LEU A 168 -8.48 -0.83 21.02
CA LEU A 168 -8.87 -0.23 22.31
C LEU A 168 -10.27 -0.62 22.80
N ASN A 169 -11.10 -1.28 21.99
CA ASN A 169 -12.48 -1.64 22.39
C ASN A 169 -12.68 -3.08 22.89
N THR A 170 -11.60 -3.84 23.17
CA THR A 170 -11.76 -5.20 23.72
C THR A 170 -11.47 -5.29 25.23
N THR A 171 -11.14 -4.19 25.93
CA THR A 171 -10.80 -4.22 27.36
C THR A 171 -11.62 -3.31 28.27
N ALA A 172 -12.84 -2.91 27.87
CA ALA A 172 -13.69 -2.07 28.72
C ALA A 172 -15.13 -2.61 28.82
N SER A 173 -15.31 -3.86 29.21
CA SER A 173 -16.58 -4.37 29.73
C SER A 173 -16.35 -5.57 30.65
N THR A 174 -15.53 -5.37 31.68
CA THR A 174 -15.57 -6.22 32.86
C THR A 174 -15.48 -5.27 34.03
N SER A 175 -16.63 -4.83 34.54
CA SER A 175 -16.75 -4.20 35.84
C SER A 175 -16.26 -5.19 36.88
N PRO A 176 -15.38 -4.80 37.81
CA PRO A 176 -15.00 -5.69 38.90
C PRO A 176 -16.21 -5.91 39.82
N PRO A 177 -16.39 -7.13 40.37
CA PRO A 177 -17.46 -7.37 41.33
C PRO A 177 -17.23 -6.50 42.55
N THR A 178 -18.29 -5.83 43.00
CA THR A 178 -18.38 -5.00 44.19
C THR A 178 -17.96 -5.85 45.40
N GLU A 179 -16.85 -5.51 46.04
CA GLU A 179 -16.47 -6.07 47.32
C GLU A 179 -17.49 -5.62 48.39
N PRO A 180 -18.01 -6.52 49.25
CA PRO A 180 -18.85 -6.14 50.36
C PRO A 180 -18.00 -5.44 51.45
N SER A 181 -18.45 -4.25 51.85
CA SER A 181 -17.87 -3.39 52.90
C SER A 181 -17.59 -4.18 54.19
N ALA A 182 -16.37 -4.13 54.64
CA ALA A 182 -15.86 -4.66 55.92
C ALA A 182 -16.34 -3.79 57.11
N THR A 183 -17.65 -3.76 57.38
CA THR A 183 -18.19 -3.05 58.59
C THR A 183 -19.19 -3.91 59.36
N SER A 184 -19.08 -5.23 59.31
CA SER A 184 -19.99 -6.13 60.11
C SER A 184 -19.30 -7.29 60.81
N MET A 185 -18.01 -7.22 61.08
CA MET A 185 -17.30 -8.30 61.78
C MET A 185 -16.51 -7.80 63.04
N GLN A 186 -17.06 -6.83 63.79
CA GLN A 186 -16.40 -6.38 65.06
C GLN A 186 -17.33 -6.40 66.25
N SER A 187 -18.45 -7.15 66.16
CA SER A 187 -19.41 -7.25 67.28
C SER A 187 -19.67 -8.66 67.79
N ALA A 188 -18.84 -9.66 67.49
CA ALA A 188 -19.10 -11.05 67.87
C ALA A 188 -17.94 -11.73 68.64
N ILE A 189 -16.99 -10.99 69.17
CA ILE A 189 -15.88 -11.59 70.07
C ILE A 189 -15.78 -10.86 71.42
N THR A 190 -16.89 -10.75 72.13
CA THR A 190 -16.82 -10.26 73.53
C THR A 190 -17.84 -10.96 74.44
N ASP A 191 -18.36 -12.12 74.09
CA ASP A 191 -19.35 -12.81 74.95
C ASP A 191 -19.09 -14.32 75.03
N THR A 192 -17.84 -14.75 75.24
CA THR A 192 -17.57 -16.11 75.71
C THR A 192 -16.24 -16.14 76.50
N LEU A 193 -16.18 -15.53 77.65
CA LEU A 193 -15.24 -15.86 78.70
C LEU A 193 -15.66 -15.07 80.03
N ALA A 194 -16.70 -15.56 80.64
CA ALA A 194 -16.92 -15.42 82.11
C ALA A 194 -17.68 -16.65 82.59
#